data_88d0ae893f49254f8a86ba724566dae4
#
_entry.id   88d0ae893f49254f8a86ba724566dae4
#
_cell.length_a   1.000
_cell.length_b   1.000
_cell.length_c   1.000
_cell.angle_alpha   90.00
_cell.angle_beta   90.00
_cell.angle_gamma   90.00
#
_symmetry.space_group_name_H-M   'P 1'
#
loop_
_entity.id
_entity.type
_entity.pdbx_description
1 polymer ?
#
loop_
_entity_poly.entity_id
_entity_poly.type
_entity_poly.pdbx_seq_one_letter_code
_entity_poly.pdbx_strand_id
1 'polypeptide(L)'
;MKQKLSGRDYTYVASMLFGMFFGAGNLIFPVHMGQMAGANIWPAVIGFCVTGVGLPLLGVAALGISRSGGLFELGSRVGKPYSMFFTCLLYLTIGPFFAIPRCATTSFTVGLEQVLPQGGNTRLCLLAFSAAFFAAALFFSLRPGKILVWVGKVLNPCFLLFLGILVIVAMLRPGAAVGAVVPEGAYASQPFFTGFLEGYNTMDALASLAFGIVVVQVIRGLGVTDPDAVAGSTVRAGIFSCLLMAAIYVAVTIVGVQSRGLFETSENGGIALAQIAQHYLGSVGLLILAATVTLACLKTSVGLITSCAETFTGLFPKGPTYRVWAVIFSLVSLLFANFGLSSIIGYSVPVLMFLYPLAITLIALSLFGKFFAYDRAVFVWTTALTLVGALYDFFAALPAPLLAACRLDGVLAMLRETLPLAKLGLFWLCPALLGLVIGLILHFVRSKAND
;
A
#
# COMPACT_ATOMS: atom_id res chain seq x y z
N MET A 1 22.72 -2.17 28.04
CA MET A 1 21.61 -1.95 27.09
C MET A 1 21.97 -0.78 26.19
N LYS A 2 21.88 -0.95 24.85
CA LYS A 2 22.14 0.15 23.92
C LYS A 2 20.95 1.12 23.94
N GLN A 3 21.18 2.39 24.17
CA GLN A 3 20.14 3.43 24.07
C GLN A 3 19.86 3.88 22.63
N LYS A 4 20.76 3.59 21.68
CA LYS A 4 20.66 3.99 20.26
C LYS A 4 21.30 2.92 19.38
N LEU A 5 20.75 2.79 18.15
CA LEU A 5 21.37 1.98 17.11
C LEU A 5 22.69 2.60 16.64
N SER A 6 23.63 1.79 16.17
CA SER A 6 24.81 2.28 15.44
C SER A 6 24.42 2.78 14.04
N GLY A 7 25.27 3.57 13.37
CA GLY A 7 25.02 4.02 12.00
C GLY A 7 24.79 2.86 11.03
N ARG A 8 25.55 1.77 11.18
CA ARG A 8 25.38 0.55 10.36
C ARG A 8 24.03 -0.14 10.63
N ASP A 9 23.57 -0.17 11.91
CA ASP A 9 22.28 -0.74 12.25
C ASP A 9 21.13 0.10 11.68
N TYR A 10 21.25 1.44 11.69
CA TYR A 10 20.28 2.33 11.03
C TYR A 10 20.16 2.07 9.54
N THR A 11 21.28 1.93 8.83
CA THR A 11 21.28 1.60 7.39
C THR A 11 20.64 0.24 7.15
N TYR A 12 20.93 -0.76 8.01
CA TYR A 12 20.32 -2.08 7.90
C TYR A 12 18.80 -2.04 8.09
N VAL A 13 18.31 -1.37 9.13
CA VAL A 13 16.85 -1.24 9.39
C VAL A 13 16.17 -0.41 8.30
N ALA A 14 16.80 0.65 7.81
CA ALA A 14 16.28 1.46 6.71
C ALA A 14 16.16 0.65 5.40
N SER A 15 17.19 -0.12 5.06
CA SER A 15 17.15 -1.01 3.88
C SER A 15 16.09 -2.10 4.02
N MET A 16 15.91 -2.62 5.23
CA MET A 16 14.84 -3.59 5.51
C MET A 16 13.46 -2.97 5.32
N LEU A 17 13.21 -1.78 5.92
CA LEU A 17 11.96 -1.02 5.75
C LEU A 17 11.66 -0.74 4.28
N PHE A 18 12.65 -0.22 3.54
CA PHE A 18 12.52 -0.01 2.11
C PHE A 18 12.13 -1.29 1.38
N GLY A 19 12.84 -2.39 1.64
CA GLY A 19 12.56 -3.67 1.00
C GLY A 19 11.23 -4.32 1.39
N MET A 20 10.65 -3.93 2.52
CA MET A 20 9.33 -4.39 2.96
C MET A 20 8.20 -3.61 2.27
N PHE A 21 8.37 -2.30 2.09
CA PHE A 21 7.34 -1.44 1.48
C PHE A 21 7.46 -1.40 -0.04
N PHE A 22 8.68 -1.40 -0.58
CA PHE A 22 8.88 -1.23 -2.01
C PHE A 22 8.51 -2.49 -2.80
N GLY A 23 7.34 -2.45 -3.42
CA GLY A 23 6.77 -3.52 -4.25
C GLY A 23 6.35 -3.04 -5.64
N ALA A 24 5.62 -3.88 -6.37
CA ALA A 24 5.15 -3.57 -7.71
C ALA A 24 4.27 -2.30 -7.77
N GLY A 25 3.40 -2.12 -6.78
CA GLY A 25 2.53 -0.94 -6.69
C GLY A 25 3.30 0.38 -6.68
N ASN A 26 4.43 0.39 -5.97
CA ASN A 26 5.29 1.57 -5.82
C ASN A 26 5.98 2.02 -7.13
N LEU A 27 5.88 1.21 -8.17
CA LEU A 27 6.34 1.55 -9.52
C LEU A 27 5.21 1.95 -10.44
N ILE A 28 4.17 1.13 -10.48
CA ILE A 28 3.11 1.29 -11.47
C ILE A 28 2.24 2.51 -11.17
N PHE A 29 1.92 2.80 -9.90
CA PHE A 29 1.06 3.94 -9.57
C PHE A 29 1.72 5.29 -9.82
N PRO A 30 2.99 5.55 -9.42
CA PRO A 30 3.63 6.83 -9.73
C PRO A 30 3.80 7.09 -11.22
N VAL A 31 4.12 6.06 -12.03
CA VAL A 31 4.22 6.21 -13.49
C VAL A 31 2.89 6.62 -14.08
N HIS A 32 1.81 5.90 -13.75
CA HIS A 32 0.47 6.18 -14.25
C HIS A 32 -0.04 7.54 -13.78
N MET A 33 0.16 7.85 -12.48
CA MET A 33 -0.12 9.17 -11.94
C MET A 33 0.59 10.27 -12.73
N GLY A 34 1.84 10.04 -13.12
CA GLY A 34 2.60 10.98 -13.96
C GLY A 34 1.92 11.21 -15.30
N GLN A 35 1.51 10.16 -16.00
CA GLN A 35 0.79 10.27 -17.28
C GLN A 35 -0.50 11.10 -17.14
N MET A 36 -1.26 10.88 -16.06
CA MET A 36 -2.53 11.56 -15.80
C MET A 36 -2.36 12.99 -15.27
N ALA A 37 -1.39 13.23 -14.39
CA ALA A 37 -1.19 14.51 -13.72
C ALA A 37 -0.58 15.59 -14.64
N GLY A 38 0.20 15.18 -15.63
CA GLY A 38 0.79 16.13 -16.58
C GLY A 38 1.48 17.33 -15.90
N ALA A 39 1.13 18.55 -16.29
CA ALA A 39 1.67 19.79 -15.73
C ALA A 39 1.40 19.95 -14.22
N ASN A 40 0.38 19.29 -13.67
CA ASN A 40 0.00 19.32 -12.26
C ASN A 40 0.73 18.26 -11.42
N ILE A 41 1.88 17.75 -11.88
CA ILE A 41 2.67 16.69 -11.22
C ILE A 41 3.03 17.02 -9.76
N TRP A 42 3.44 18.26 -9.46
CA TRP A 42 4.00 18.57 -8.15
C TRP A 42 2.98 18.43 -7.00
N PRO A 43 1.79 19.05 -7.07
CA PRO A 43 0.79 18.80 -6.03
C PRO A 43 0.35 17.34 -5.99
N ALA A 44 0.27 16.63 -7.13
CA ALA A 44 -0.08 15.21 -7.16
C ALA A 44 0.96 14.35 -6.43
N VAL A 45 2.26 14.53 -6.71
CA VAL A 45 3.35 13.79 -6.04
C VAL A 45 3.41 14.09 -4.55
N ILE A 46 3.19 15.35 -4.14
CA ILE A 46 3.16 15.70 -2.71
C ILE A 46 2.03 14.94 -2.02
N GLY A 47 0.80 14.97 -2.58
CA GLY A 47 -0.33 14.21 -2.06
C GLY A 47 -0.04 12.71 -1.97
N PHE A 48 0.51 12.13 -3.05
CA PHE A 48 0.90 10.73 -3.10
C PHE A 48 1.95 10.36 -2.04
N CYS A 49 2.97 11.19 -1.85
CA CYS A 49 4.01 10.95 -0.84
C CYS A 49 3.48 11.03 0.60
N VAL A 50 2.47 11.85 0.88
CA VAL A 50 1.85 11.89 2.22
C VAL A 50 1.29 10.52 2.59
N THR A 51 0.59 9.87 1.68
CA THR A 51 -0.07 8.58 1.95
C THR A 51 0.77 7.36 1.60
N GLY A 52 1.53 7.42 0.52
CA GLY A 52 2.37 6.30 0.07
C GLY A 52 3.72 6.21 0.80
N VAL A 53 4.17 7.28 1.49
CA VAL A 53 5.44 7.30 2.22
C VAL A 53 5.25 7.68 3.68
N GLY A 54 4.53 8.78 3.94
CA GLY A 54 4.34 9.31 5.30
C GLY A 54 3.55 8.37 6.19
N LEU A 55 2.37 7.94 5.74
CA LEU A 55 1.51 7.05 6.54
C LEU A 55 2.15 5.69 6.87
N PRO A 56 2.86 5.00 5.96
CA PRO A 56 3.57 3.77 6.32
C PRO A 56 4.57 3.96 7.45
N LEU A 57 5.34 5.05 7.44
CA LEU A 57 6.25 5.37 8.53
C LEU A 57 5.52 5.59 9.85
N LEU A 58 4.43 6.36 9.81
CA LEU A 58 3.60 6.63 10.99
C LEU A 58 2.93 5.36 11.52
N GLY A 59 2.54 4.42 10.64
CA GLY A 59 1.98 3.13 11.02
C GLY A 59 2.97 2.27 11.82
N VAL A 60 4.23 2.15 11.36
CA VAL A 60 5.27 1.44 12.11
C VAL A 60 5.59 2.15 13.43
N ALA A 61 5.66 3.49 13.42
CA ALA A 61 5.89 4.29 14.63
C ALA A 61 4.76 4.11 15.65
N ALA A 62 3.50 4.05 15.20
CA ALA A 62 2.34 3.83 16.06
C ALA A 62 2.42 2.50 16.82
N LEU A 63 2.84 1.42 16.17
CA LEU A 63 3.07 0.12 16.82
C LEU A 63 4.18 0.19 17.88
N GLY A 64 5.27 0.91 17.57
CA GLY A 64 6.37 1.12 18.50
C GLY A 64 5.97 1.92 19.75
N ILE A 65 5.34 3.09 19.55
CA ILE A 65 4.94 4.03 20.62
C ILE A 65 3.83 3.43 21.48
N SER A 66 2.85 2.75 20.87
CA SER A 66 1.73 2.16 21.60
C SER A 66 2.08 0.88 22.35
N ARG A 67 3.31 0.37 22.19
CA ARG A 67 3.80 -0.89 22.76
C ARG A 67 2.98 -2.11 22.37
N SER A 68 2.26 -2.03 21.25
CA SER A 68 1.40 -3.11 20.79
C SER A 68 2.22 -4.21 20.11
N GLY A 69 1.87 -5.48 20.39
CA GLY A 69 2.50 -6.66 19.79
C GLY A 69 2.07 -6.92 18.34
N GLY A 70 1.22 -6.07 17.75
CA GLY A 70 0.75 -6.15 16.39
C GLY A 70 -0.59 -5.45 16.18
N LEU A 71 -1.14 -5.55 14.97
CA LEU A 71 -2.38 -4.89 14.58
C LEU A 71 -3.58 -5.30 15.45
N PHE A 72 -3.69 -6.60 15.76
CA PHE A 72 -4.81 -7.09 16.57
C PHE A 72 -4.84 -6.46 17.96
N GLU A 73 -3.70 -6.36 18.62
CA GLU A 73 -3.60 -5.74 19.93
C GLU A 73 -3.88 -4.22 19.85
N LEU A 74 -3.34 -3.56 18.81
CA LEU A 74 -3.57 -2.15 18.56
C LEU A 74 -5.07 -1.85 18.38
N GLY A 75 -5.76 -2.63 17.55
CA GLY A 75 -7.20 -2.51 17.32
C GLY A 75 -8.07 -2.87 18.53
N SER A 76 -7.56 -3.71 19.44
CA SER A 76 -8.31 -4.15 20.62
C SER A 76 -8.57 -3.01 21.62
N ARG A 77 -7.88 -1.88 21.49
CA ARG A 77 -8.15 -0.64 22.24
C ARG A 77 -9.55 -0.08 21.95
N VAL A 78 -10.04 -0.25 20.73
CA VAL A 78 -11.44 0.04 20.37
C VAL A 78 -12.35 -1.03 20.94
N GLY A 79 -12.03 -2.30 20.66
CA GLY A 79 -12.77 -3.47 21.16
C GLY A 79 -12.35 -4.74 20.42
N LYS A 80 -12.48 -5.89 21.06
CA LYS A 80 -12.12 -7.19 20.47
C LYS A 80 -12.86 -7.50 19.15
N PRO A 81 -14.20 -7.27 19.02
CA PRO A 81 -14.90 -7.51 17.76
C PRO A 81 -14.39 -6.62 16.62
N TYR A 82 -14.16 -5.34 16.89
CA TYR A 82 -13.58 -4.43 15.92
C TYR A 82 -12.18 -4.88 15.49
N SER A 83 -11.34 -5.24 16.45
CA SER A 83 -9.99 -5.71 16.17
C SER A 83 -9.98 -6.96 15.28
N MET A 84 -10.84 -7.93 15.56
CA MET A 84 -10.98 -9.14 14.74
C MET A 84 -11.40 -8.78 13.31
N PHE A 85 -12.48 -7.97 13.18
CA PHE A 85 -12.98 -7.53 11.88
C PHE A 85 -11.91 -6.77 11.09
N PHE A 86 -11.31 -5.74 11.69
CA PHE A 86 -10.34 -4.88 11.01
C PHE A 86 -9.08 -5.65 10.63
N THR A 87 -8.55 -6.49 11.52
CA THR A 87 -7.37 -7.32 11.23
C THR A 87 -7.64 -8.31 10.12
N CYS A 88 -8.75 -9.04 10.17
CA CYS A 88 -9.11 -9.99 9.10
C CYS A 88 -9.27 -9.27 7.76
N LEU A 89 -10.03 -8.17 7.73
CA LEU A 89 -10.29 -7.43 6.49
C LEU A 89 -8.99 -6.84 5.91
N LEU A 90 -8.14 -6.25 6.74
CA LEU A 90 -6.85 -5.71 6.32
C LEU A 90 -5.96 -6.80 5.72
N TYR A 91 -5.78 -7.93 6.42
CA TYR A 91 -4.93 -9.01 5.93
C TYR A 91 -5.51 -9.69 4.68
N LEU A 92 -6.83 -9.81 4.54
CA LEU A 92 -7.45 -10.31 3.31
C LEU A 92 -7.25 -9.34 2.14
N THR A 93 -7.26 -8.04 2.41
CA THR A 93 -7.06 -7.00 1.40
C THR A 93 -5.62 -6.96 0.89
N ILE A 94 -4.62 -6.85 1.78
CA ILE A 94 -3.21 -6.90 1.40
C ILE A 94 -2.74 -8.31 1.02
N GLY A 95 -3.53 -9.32 1.36
CA GLY A 95 -3.30 -10.73 1.08
C GLY A 95 -4.00 -11.18 -0.20
N PRO A 96 -4.87 -12.20 -0.07
CA PRO A 96 -5.37 -12.96 -1.21
C PRO A 96 -6.31 -12.22 -2.16
N PHE A 97 -6.92 -11.08 -1.75
CA PHE A 97 -7.89 -10.42 -2.60
C PHE A 97 -7.26 -9.42 -3.57
N PHE A 98 -6.25 -8.63 -3.14
CA PHE A 98 -5.73 -7.56 -3.99
C PHE A 98 -4.21 -7.53 -4.14
N ALA A 99 -3.41 -7.40 -3.05
CA ALA A 99 -1.97 -7.16 -3.23
C ALA A 99 -1.22 -8.40 -3.76
N ILE A 100 -1.52 -9.61 -3.30
CA ILE A 100 -0.89 -10.84 -3.81
C ILE A 100 -1.28 -11.11 -5.27
N PRO A 101 -2.58 -11.11 -5.67
CA PRO A 101 -2.96 -11.25 -7.07
C PRO A 101 -2.35 -10.18 -7.97
N ARG A 102 -2.29 -8.93 -7.48
CA ARG A 102 -1.66 -7.81 -8.21
C ARG A 102 -0.19 -8.06 -8.50
N CYS A 103 0.55 -8.71 -7.60
CA CYS A 103 1.94 -9.07 -7.87
C CYS A 103 2.07 -9.97 -9.10
N ALA A 104 1.25 -10.99 -9.22
CA ALA A 104 1.26 -11.89 -10.37
C ALA A 104 0.84 -11.17 -11.66
N THR A 105 -0.26 -10.42 -11.62
CA THR A 105 -0.76 -9.69 -12.81
C THR A 105 0.17 -8.57 -13.25
N THR A 106 0.78 -7.82 -12.33
CA THR A 106 1.80 -6.82 -12.69
C THR A 106 3.01 -7.46 -13.37
N SER A 107 3.47 -8.60 -12.85
CA SER A 107 4.58 -9.35 -13.46
C SER A 107 4.23 -9.83 -14.87
N PHE A 108 3.00 -10.29 -15.07
CA PHE A 108 2.49 -10.69 -16.39
C PHE A 108 2.41 -9.50 -17.33
N THR A 109 1.75 -8.41 -16.91
CA THR A 109 1.52 -7.21 -17.75
C THR A 109 2.82 -6.51 -18.14
N VAL A 110 3.78 -6.39 -17.22
CA VAL A 110 5.08 -5.77 -17.52
C VAL A 110 5.95 -6.64 -18.41
N GLY A 111 5.81 -7.96 -18.30
CA GLY A 111 6.68 -8.93 -18.99
C GLY A 111 5.99 -9.62 -20.18
N LEU A 112 5.34 -10.72 -19.89
CA LEU A 112 4.88 -11.65 -20.91
C LEU A 112 3.81 -11.06 -21.84
N GLU A 113 2.90 -10.25 -21.31
CA GLU A 113 1.82 -9.64 -22.08
C GLU A 113 2.32 -8.78 -23.25
N GLN A 114 3.45 -8.10 -23.07
CA GLN A 114 4.04 -7.21 -24.07
C GLN A 114 4.66 -7.93 -25.26
N VAL A 115 4.95 -9.23 -25.13
CA VAL A 115 5.56 -10.06 -26.18
C VAL A 115 4.57 -11.06 -26.79
N LEU A 116 3.33 -11.07 -26.31
CA LEU A 116 2.29 -11.95 -26.89
C LEU A 116 1.92 -11.50 -28.29
N PRO A 117 1.73 -12.45 -29.26
CA PRO A 117 1.25 -12.13 -30.58
C PRO A 117 -0.16 -11.50 -30.53
N GLN A 118 -0.42 -10.55 -31.40
CA GLN A 118 -1.77 -10.00 -31.59
C GLN A 118 -2.75 -11.15 -31.99
N GLY A 119 -3.81 -11.32 -31.18
CA GLY A 119 -4.77 -12.43 -31.37
C GLY A 119 -4.48 -13.68 -30.53
N GLY A 120 -3.41 -13.71 -29.75
CA GLY A 120 -3.15 -14.76 -28.76
C GLY A 120 -4.21 -14.76 -27.64
N ASN A 121 -4.46 -15.93 -27.04
CA ASN A 121 -5.38 -16.04 -25.91
C ASN A 121 -4.71 -15.51 -24.62
N THR A 122 -4.72 -14.19 -24.42
CA THR A 122 -4.12 -13.50 -23.26
C THR A 122 -4.64 -14.07 -21.93
N ARG A 123 -5.93 -14.47 -21.88
CA ARG A 123 -6.50 -15.06 -20.64
C ARG A 123 -5.88 -16.41 -20.32
N LEU A 124 -5.65 -17.26 -21.30
CA LEU A 124 -5.00 -18.56 -21.08
C LEU A 124 -3.54 -18.38 -20.66
N CYS A 125 -2.84 -17.43 -21.29
CA CYS A 125 -1.46 -17.10 -20.94
C CYS A 125 -1.37 -16.54 -19.51
N LEU A 126 -2.30 -15.66 -19.09
CA LEU A 126 -2.39 -15.16 -17.74
C LEU A 126 -2.66 -16.28 -16.74
N LEU A 127 -3.57 -17.20 -17.04
CA LEU A 127 -3.86 -18.37 -16.19
C LEU A 127 -2.63 -19.25 -16.03
N ALA A 128 -1.94 -19.58 -17.11
CA ALA A 128 -0.73 -20.42 -17.07
C ALA A 128 0.40 -19.73 -16.29
N PHE A 129 0.62 -18.44 -16.56
CA PHE A 129 1.63 -17.65 -15.84
C PHE A 129 1.32 -17.53 -14.33
N SER A 130 0.08 -17.16 -13.99
CA SER A 130 -0.32 -17.01 -12.59
C SER A 130 -0.30 -18.35 -11.84
N ALA A 131 -0.65 -19.47 -12.50
CA ALA A 131 -0.52 -20.80 -11.91
C ALA A 131 0.95 -21.14 -11.58
N ALA A 132 1.86 -20.90 -12.50
CA ALA A 132 3.31 -21.10 -12.27
C ALA A 132 3.83 -20.15 -11.17
N PHE A 133 3.43 -18.88 -11.19
CA PHE A 133 3.81 -17.88 -10.21
C PHE A 133 3.36 -18.28 -8.80
N PHE A 134 2.09 -18.68 -8.62
CA PHE A 134 1.58 -19.08 -7.31
C PHE A 134 2.06 -20.45 -6.85
N ALA A 135 2.36 -21.37 -7.75
CA ALA A 135 3.05 -22.61 -7.40
C ALA A 135 4.44 -22.32 -6.82
N ALA A 136 5.21 -21.42 -7.43
CA ALA A 136 6.49 -20.98 -6.91
C ALA A 136 6.33 -20.22 -5.57
N ALA A 137 5.38 -19.27 -5.48
CA ALA A 137 5.12 -18.52 -4.26
C ALA A 137 4.74 -19.43 -3.09
N LEU A 138 3.85 -20.40 -3.30
CA LEU A 138 3.47 -21.40 -2.30
C LEU A 138 4.64 -22.28 -1.89
N PHE A 139 5.43 -22.78 -2.86
CA PHE A 139 6.60 -23.59 -2.57
C PHE A 139 7.59 -22.89 -1.62
N PHE A 140 7.88 -21.62 -1.89
CA PHE A 140 8.77 -20.83 -1.04
C PHE A 140 8.12 -20.46 0.32
N SER A 141 6.82 -20.17 0.35
CA SER A 141 6.10 -19.89 1.60
C SER A 141 6.04 -21.09 2.55
N LEU A 142 5.98 -22.31 2.02
CA LEU A 142 6.01 -23.55 2.82
C LEU A 142 7.41 -23.92 3.31
N ARG A 143 8.45 -23.31 2.75
CA ARG A 143 9.86 -23.54 3.10
C ARG A 143 10.57 -22.21 3.33
N PRO A 144 10.25 -21.48 4.40
CA PRO A 144 10.90 -20.20 4.69
C PRO A 144 12.37 -20.44 4.97
N GLY A 145 13.21 -20.24 3.98
CA GLY A 145 14.63 -20.52 4.02
C GLY A 145 15.47 -19.30 3.64
N LYS A 146 16.80 -19.48 3.65
CA LYS A 146 17.81 -18.45 3.34
C LYS A 146 17.66 -17.83 1.93
N ILE A 147 16.94 -18.50 1.01
CA ILE A 147 16.74 -18.05 -0.38
C ILE A 147 16.03 -16.70 -0.45
N LEU A 148 14.98 -16.48 0.35
CA LEU A 148 14.26 -15.20 0.40
C LEU A 148 15.14 -14.04 0.88
N VAL A 149 16.02 -14.32 1.84
CA VAL A 149 17.00 -13.34 2.33
C VAL A 149 18.02 -13.02 1.26
N TRP A 150 18.49 -14.05 0.53
CA TRP A 150 19.48 -13.90 -0.52
C TRP A 150 18.91 -13.16 -1.74
N VAL A 151 17.72 -13.55 -2.18
CA VAL A 151 16.97 -12.85 -3.24
C VAL A 151 16.78 -11.38 -2.88
N GLY A 152 16.41 -11.06 -1.64
CA GLY A 152 16.29 -9.68 -1.18
C GLY A 152 17.59 -8.89 -1.17
N LYS A 153 18.71 -9.54 -0.81
CA LYS A 153 20.03 -8.87 -0.75
C LYS A 153 20.64 -8.57 -2.11
N VAL A 154 20.39 -9.41 -3.12
CA VAL A 154 20.95 -9.25 -4.46
C VAL A 154 19.97 -8.56 -5.39
N LEU A 155 18.71 -8.95 -5.34
CA LEU A 155 17.71 -8.51 -6.29
C LEU A 155 17.30 -7.05 -6.10
N ASN A 156 17.15 -6.59 -4.86
CA ASN A 156 16.78 -5.20 -4.61
C ASN A 156 17.82 -4.21 -5.16
N PRO A 157 19.13 -4.35 -4.91
CA PRO A 157 20.14 -3.49 -5.52
C PRO A 157 20.16 -3.56 -7.05
N CYS A 158 20.04 -4.75 -7.64
CA CYS A 158 20.00 -4.91 -9.09
C CYS A 158 18.78 -4.23 -9.70
N PHE A 159 17.63 -4.38 -9.07
CA PHE A 159 16.39 -3.72 -9.48
C PHE A 159 16.52 -2.19 -9.40
N LEU A 160 17.02 -1.64 -8.29
CA LEU A 160 17.23 -0.20 -8.12
C LEU A 160 18.24 0.35 -9.13
N LEU A 161 19.31 -0.40 -9.42
CA LEU A 161 20.30 -0.03 -10.44
C LEU A 161 19.64 0.05 -11.83
N PHE A 162 18.87 -0.99 -12.20
CA PHE A 162 18.16 -1.01 -13.48
C PHE A 162 17.13 0.14 -13.58
N LEU A 163 16.33 0.33 -12.53
CA LEU A 163 15.37 1.43 -12.48
C LEU A 163 16.08 2.79 -12.57
N GLY A 164 17.20 2.95 -11.88
CA GLY A 164 18.02 4.16 -11.97
C GLY A 164 18.52 4.42 -13.40
N ILE A 165 19.01 3.39 -14.09
CA ILE A 165 19.42 3.48 -15.50
C ILE A 165 18.24 3.90 -16.38
N LEU A 166 17.10 3.24 -16.24
CA LEU A 166 15.89 3.56 -17.02
C LEU A 166 15.46 5.02 -16.80
N VAL A 167 15.40 5.48 -15.54
CA VAL A 167 15.03 6.84 -15.18
C VAL A 167 16.02 7.84 -15.75
N ILE A 168 17.33 7.62 -15.61
CA ILE A 168 18.36 8.51 -16.13
C ILE A 168 18.26 8.62 -17.66
N VAL A 169 18.14 7.50 -18.37
CA VAL A 169 18.03 7.49 -19.82
C VAL A 169 16.77 8.21 -20.29
N ALA A 170 15.63 7.99 -19.62
CA ALA A 170 14.38 8.66 -19.94
C ALA A 170 14.46 10.18 -19.68
N MET A 171 15.07 10.61 -18.57
CA MET A 171 15.26 12.03 -18.25
C MET A 171 16.22 12.74 -19.21
N LEU A 172 17.22 12.04 -19.75
CA LEU A 172 18.16 12.61 -20.73
C LEU A 172 17.54 12.76 -22.13
N ARG A 173 16.46 12.01 -22.43
CA ARG A 173 15.77 12.03 -23.73
C ARG A 173 14.25 12.15 -23.53
N PRO A 174 13.77 13.24 -22.93
CA PRO A 174 12.35 13.37 -22.61
C PRO A 174 11.49 13.39 -23.88
N GLY A 175 10.39 12.64 -23.85
CA GLY A 175 9.39 12.66 -24.95
C GLY A 175 8.60 13.97 -24.97
N ALA A 176 8.29 14.54 -23.80
CA ALA A 176 7.63 15.83 -23.65
C ALA A 176 8.21 16.63 -22.48
N ALA A 177 8.11 17.96 -22.54
CA ALA A 177 8.34 18.80 -21.37
C ALA A 177 7.18 18.62 -20.36
N VAL A 178 7.52 18.56 -19.07
CA VAL A 178 6.53 18.34 -18.01
C VAL A 178 5.38 19.36 -18.06
N GLY A 179 5.69 20.64 -18.28
CA GLY A 179 4.68 21.70 -18.37
C GLY A 179 3.81 21.69 -19.64
N ALA A 180 4.14 20.88 -20.64
CA ALA A 180 3.42 20.82 -21.91
C ALA A 180 2.32 19.73 -21.92
N VAL A 181 2.31 18.83 -20.95
CA VAL A 181 1.35 17.72 -20.87
C VAL A 181 0.09 18.18 -20.12
N VAL A 182 -1.07 18.09 -20.78
CA VAL A 182 -2.34 18.49 -20.21
C VAL A 182 -2.76 17.48 -19.13
N PRO A 183 -3.15 17.94 -17.91
CA PRO A 183 -3.67 17.06 -16.87
C PRO A 183 -5.01 16.45 -17.26
N GLU A 184 -5.23 15.19 -16.91
CA GLU A 184 -6.46 14.44 -17.22
C GLU A 184 -7.31 14.20 -15.96
N GLY A 185 -8.63 14.10 -16.16
CA GLY A 185 -9.58 13.74 -15.11
C GLY A 185 -9.50 14.66 -13.88
N ALA A 186 -9.53 14.08 -12.69
CA ALA A 186 -9.49 14.82 -11.43
C ALA A 186 -8.14 15.51 -11.16
N TYR A 187 -7.06 15.12 -11.85
CA TYR A 187 -5.77 15.81 -11.73
C TYR A 187 -5.77 17.23 -12.31
N ALA A 188 -6.72 17.56 -13.18
CA ALA A 188 -6.89 18.91 -13.71
C ALA A 188 -7.37 19.90 -12.64
N SER A 189 -8.27 19.46 -11.75
CA SER A 189 -8.94 20.33 -10.76
C SER A 189 -8.44 20.16 -9.33
N GLN A 190 -8.07 18.93 -8.94
CA GLN A 190 -7.77 18.55 -7.56
C GLN A 190 -6.52 17.67 -7.46
N PRO A 191 -5.36 18.06 -8.05
CA PRO A 191 -4.21 17.17 -8.20
C PRO A 191 -3.64 16.67 -6.87
N PHE A 192 -3.61 17.49 -5.82
CA PHE A 192 -3.11 17.08 -4.50
C PHE A 192 -3.98 15.96 -3.89
N PHE A 193 -5.29 16.15 -3.84
CA PHE A 193 -6.19 15.17 -3.24
C PHE A 193 -6.29 13.90 -4.09
N THR A 194 -6.24 14.03 -5.42
CA THR A 194 -6.20 12.88 -6.31
C THR A 194 -4.93 12.07 -6.08
N GLY A 195 -3.77 12.72 -6.00
CA GLY A 195 -2.51 12.06 -5.65
C GLY A 195 -2.52 11.45 -4.24
N PHE A 196 -3.11 12.12 -3.26
CA PHE A 196 -3.29 11.62 -1.91
C PHE A 196 -4.08 10.29 -1.90
N LEU A 197 -5.19 10.23 -2.63
CA LEU A 197 -5.99 9.01 -2.75
C LEU A 197 -5.28 7.94 -3.60
N GLU A 198 -4.55 8.34 -4.64
CA GLU A 198 -3.74 7.41 -5.45
C GLU A 198 -2.69 6.69 -4.61
N GLY A 199 -2.13 7.36 -3.60
CA GLY A 199 -1.19 6.74 -2.66
C GLY A 199 -1.83 5.61 -1.83
N TYR A 200 -3.15 5.53 -1.67
CA TYR A 200 -3.83 4.39 -1.06
C TYR A 200 -3.62 3.10 -1.85
N ASN A 201 -3.49 3.21 -3.17
CA ASN A 201 -3.30 2.08 -4.05
C ASN A 201 -1.96 1.35 -3.82
N THR A 202 -0.96 1.99 -3.19
CA THR A 202 0.28 1.30 -2.80
C THR A 202 0.03 0.25 -1.71
N MET A 203 -0.99 0.43 -0.87
CA MET A 203 -1.33 -0.39 0.31
C MET A 203 -0.25 -0.39 1.40
N ASP A 204 0.76 0.48 1.32
CA ASP A 204 1.91 0.48 2.21
C ASP A 204 1.54 0.86 3.65
N ALA A 205 0.57 1.78 3.84
CA ALA A 205 0.12 2.12 5.19
C ALA A 205 -0.60 0.94 5.87
N LEU A 206 -1.38 0.16 5.14
CA LEU A 206 -1.98 -1.07 5.64
C LEU A 206 -0.91 -2.13 5.93
N ALA A 207 0.05 -2.28 5.02
CA ALA A 207 1.21 -3.16 5.19
C ALA A 207 2.03 -2.79 6.43
N SER A 208 2.19 -1.49 6.73
CA SER A 208 2.92 -1.01 7.90
C SER A 208 2.29 -1.46 9.21
N LEU A 209 0.98 -1.51 9.29
CA LEU A 209 0.25 -2.03 10.45
C LEU A 209 0.35 -3.57 10.55
N ALA A 210 0.43 -4.26 9.41
CA ALA A 210 0.57 -5.72 9.38
C ALA A 210 2.00 -6.17 9.72
N PHE A 211 3.01 -5.53 9.14
CA PHE A 211 4.40 -5.98 9.22
C PHE A 211 5.29 -5.13 10.13
N GLY A 212 4.81 -3.97 10.59
CA GLY A 212 5.60 -3.05 11.40
C GLY A 212 6.16 -3.67 12.68
N ILE A 213 5.48 -4.68 13.22
CA ILE A 213 5.97 -5.42 14.39
C ILE A 213 7.30 -6.14 14.11
N VAL A 214 7.53 -6.62 12.90
CA VAL A 214 8.80 -7.26 12.50
C VAL A 214 9.96 -6.27 12.63
N VAL A 215 9.75 -5.01 12.23
CA VAL A 215 10.75 -3.94 12.36
C VAL A 215 11.06 -3.66 13.84
N VAL A 216 10.03 -3.57 14.65
CA VAL A 216 10.15 -3.38 16.11
C VAL A 216 10.93 -4.54 16.74
N GLN A 217 10.65 -5.77 16.36
CA GLN A 217 11.36 -6.96 16.85
C GLN A 217 12.84 -6.95 16.45
N VAL A 218 13.15 -6.58 15.21
CA VAL A 218 14.54 -6.46 14.73
C VAL A 218 15.31 -5.41 15.52
N ILE A 219 14.72 -4.23 15.74
CA ILE A 219 15.35 -3.16 16.55
C ILE A 219 15.61 -3.64 17.99
N ARG A 220 14.65 -4.35 18.59
CA ARG A 220 14.83 -4.98 19.90
C ARG A 220 15.95 -6.03 19.89
N GLY A 221 16.02 -6.85 18.87
CA GLY A 221 17.08 -7.84 18.66
C GLY A 221 18.48 -7.24 18.51
N LEU A 222 18.58 -5.99 18.04
CA LEU A 222 19.81 -5.22 17.96
C LEU A 222 20.23 -4.59 19.32
N GLY A 223 19.45 -4.84 20.37
CA GLY A 223 19.76 -4.47 21.76
C GLY A 223 19.12 -3.18 22.24
N VAL A 224 18.20 -2.57 21.48
CA VAL A 224 17.39 -1.42 21.92
C VAL A 224 16.06 -1.95 22.47
N THR A 225 15.91 -1.95 23.80
CA THR A 225 14.73 -2.56 24.46
C THR A 225 13.76 -1.54 25.03
N ASP A 226 14.22 -0.31 25.32
CA ASP A 226 13.35 0.76 25.78
C ASP A 226 12.33 1.14 24.69
N PRO A 227 11.02 1.18 24.97
CA PRO A 227 9.98 1.43 23.97
C PRO A 227 10.10 2.78 23.26
N ASP A 228 10.44 3.84 23.99
CA ASP A 228 10.60 5.17 23.39
C ASP A 228 11.87 5.24 22.51
N ALA A 229 12.94 4.53 22.90
CA ALA A 229 14.15 4.38 22.09
C ALA A 229 13.91 3.49 20.85
N VAL A 230 13.09 2.45 20.95
CA VAL A 230 12.65 1.62 19.81
C VAL A 230 11.86 2.45 18.82
N ALA A 231 10.84 3.19 19.30
CA ALA A 231 10.03 4.06 18.44
C ALA A 231 10.89 5.15 17.78
N GLY A 232 11.75 5.83 18.54
CA GLY A 232 12.68 6.83 17.99
C GLY A 232 13.66 6.26 16.96
N SER A 233 14.16 5.04 17.18
CA SER A 233 15.03 4.34 16.22
C SER A 233 14.28 3.94 14.96
N THR A 234 13.04 3.49 15.09
CA THR A 234 12.15 3.16 13.96
C THR A 234 11.91 4.38 13.08
N VAL A 235 11.53 5.52 13.69
CA VAL A 235 11.28 6.76 12.94
C VAL A 235 12.55 7.24 12.24
N ARG A 236 13.72 7.24 12.92
CA ARG A 236 14.99 7.68 12.32
C ARG A 236 15.42 6.78 11.15
N ALA A 237 15.34 5.45 11.32
CA ALA A 237 15.63 4.51 10.23
C ALA A 237 14.63 4.69 9.08
N GLY A 238 13.36 4.89 9.41
CA GLY A 238 12.29 5.11 8.45
C GLY A 238 12.44 6.37 7.62
N ILE A 239 13.00 7.46 8.17
CA ILE A 239 13.24 8.70 7.42
C ILE A 239 14.12 8.44 6.19
N PHE A 240 15.20 7.66 6.31
CA PHE A 240 16.05 7.33 5.17
C PHE A 240 15.30 6.52 4.12
N SER A 241 14.51 5.53 4.56
CA SER A 241 13.67 4.73 3.67
C SER A 241 12.64 5.60 2.94
N CYS A 242 11.98 6.50 3.67
CA CYS A 242 11.00 7.44 3.14
C CYS A 242 11.59 8.41 2.13
N LEU A 243 12.76 8.99 2.41
CA LEU A 243 13.44 9.88 1.48
C LEU A 243 13.81 9.16 0.17
N LEU A 244 14.29 7.91 0.27
CA LEU A 244 14.59 7.10 -0.91
C LEU A 244 13.32 6.78 -1.71
N MET A 245 12.24 6.37 -1.03
CA MET A 245 10.95 6.09 -1.67
C MET A 245 10.39 7.35 -2.35
N ALA A 246 10.40 8.49 -1.66
CA ALA A 246 9.91 9.75 -2.22
C ALA A 246 10.73 10.19 -3.44
N ALA A 247 12.06 10.06 -3.39
CA ALA A 247 12.93 10.36 -4.53
C ALA A 247 12.63 9.49 -5.75
N ILE A 248 12.41 8.18 -5.53
CA ILE A 248 12.01 7.25 -6.60
C ILE A 248 10.64 7.62 -7.16
N TYR A 249 9.65 7.92 -6.30
CA TYR A 249 8.31 8.31 -6.73
C TYR A 249 8.33 9.58 -7.59
N VAL A 250 9.06 10.61 -7.16
CA VAL A 250 9.24 11.84 -7.95
C VAL A 250 9.86 11.51 -9.32
N ALA A 251 10.95 10.75 -9.33
CA ALA A 251 11.69 10.44 -10.56
C ALA A 251 10.82 9.61 -11.54
N VAL A 252 10.16 8.58 -11.04
CA VAL A 252 9.31 7.69 -11.85
C VAL A 252 8.05 8.42 -12.33
N THR A 253 7.49 9.33 -11.53
CA THR A 253 6.35 10.16 -11.95
C THR A 253 6.77 11.14 -13.06
N ILE A 254 7.93 11.77 -12.96
CA ILE A 254 8.46 12.64 -14.03
C ILE A 254 8.60 11.85 -15.34
N VAL A 255 9.16 10.66 -15.29
CA VAL A 255 9.27 9.77 -16.47
C VAL A 255 7.88 9.43 -17.03
N GLY A 256 6.89 9.19 -16.15
CA GLY A 256 5.50 9.01 -16.54
C GLY A 256 4.94 10.20 -17.32
N VAL A 257 5.12 11.43 -16.83
CA VAL A 257 4.71 12.66 -17.56
C VAL A 257 5.42 12.75 -18.92
N GLN A 258 6.74 12.58 -18.92
CA GLN A 258 7.54 12.71 -20.15
C GLN A 258 7.14 11.67 -21.21
N SER A 259 6.70 10.49 -20.80
CA SER A 259 6.23 9.43 -21.71
C SER A 259 5.02 9.82 -22.55
N ARG A 260 4.22 10.82 -22.11
CA ARG A 260 3.05 11.33 -22.84
C ARG A 260 3.39 12.01 -24.18
N GLY A 261 4.64 12.40 -24.38
CA GLY A 261 5.11 12.85 -25.70
C GLY A 261 5.37 11.71 -26.69
N LEU A 262 5.38 10.46 -26.21
CA LEU A 262 5.66 9.27 -27.01
C LEU A 262 4.45 8.33 -27.10
N PHE A 263 3.64 8.27 -26.06
CA PHE A 263 2.52 7.37 -25.92
C PHE A 263 1.28 8.10 -25.39
N GLU A 264 0.11 7.59 -25.71
CA GLU A 264 -1.13 7.98 -25.04
C GLU A 264 -1.14 7.50 -23.61
N THR A 265 -2.11 7.99 -22.80
CA THR A 265 -2.31 7.52 -21.42
C THR A 265 -2.62 6.03 -21.45
N SER A 266 -1.81 5.26 -20.75
CA SER A 266 -1.97 3.82 -20.66
C SER A 266 -3.15 3.45 -19.73
N GLU A 267 -3.76 2.29 -19.93
CA GLU A 267 -4.84 1.80 -19.08
C GLU A 267 -4.38 1.60 -17.62
N ASN A 268 -3.12 1.24 -17.41
CA ASN A 268 -2.51 1.09 -16.10
C ASN A 268 -1.00 1.31 -16.16
N GLY A 269 -0.40 1.51 -14.99
CA GLY A 269 1.03 1.80 -14.89
C GLY A 269 1.97 0.64 -15.24
N GLY A 270 1.47 -0.60 -15.28
CA GLY A 270 2.25 -1.74 -15.74
C GLY A 270 2.55 -1.64 -17.24
N ILE A 271 1.53 -1.32 -18.03
CA ILE A 271 1.64 -1.07 -19.47
C ILE A 271 2.55 0.13 -19.72
N ALA A 272 2.30 1.25 -19.02
CA ALA A 272 3.12 2.46 -19.14
C ALA A 272 4.61 2.16 -18.91
N LEU A 273 4.94 1.47 -17.83
CA LEU A 273 6.33 1.15 -17.48
C LEU A 273 6.99 0.24 -18.52
N ALA A 274 6.26 -0.74 -19.04
CA ALA A 274 6.75 -1.64 -20.07
C ALA A 274 7.03 -0.89 -21.40
N GLN A 275 6.12 -0.02 -21.84
CA GLN A 275 6.29 0.83 -23.03
C GLN A 275 7.50 1.74 -22.90
N ILE A 276 7.69 2.38 -21.73
CA ILE A 276 8.84 3.22 -21.44
C ILE A 276 10.14 2.40 -21.52
N ALA A 277 10.19 1.24 -20.87
CA ALA A 277 11.38 0.39 -20.89
C ALA A 277 11.70 -0.12 -22.30
N GLN A 278 10.70 -0.53 -23.06
CA GLN A 278 10.85 -0.97 -24.45
C GLN A 278 11.37 0.16 -25.34
N HIS A 279 10.85 1.38 -25.19
CA HIS A 279 11.26 2.53 -25.99
C HIS A 279 12.72 2.94 -25.73
N TYR A 280 13.11 3.08 -24.45
CA TYR A 280 14.42 3.61 -24.10
C TYR A 280 15.53 2.57 -24.07
N LEU A 281 15.23 1.33 -23.72
CA LEU A 281 16.21 0.25 -23.52
C LEU A 281 16.01 -0.95 -24.45
N GLY A 282 15.00 -0.88 -25.34
CA GLY A 282 14.68 -1.94 -26.29
C GLY A 282 14.22 -3.24 -25.62
N SER A 283 14.19 -4.32 -26.40
CA SER A 283 13.70 -5.63 -25.95
C SER A 283 14.53 -6.22 -24.80
N VAL A 284 15.83 -5.93 -24.73
CA VAL A 284 16.69 -6.37 -23.64
C VAL A 284 16.30 -5.66 -22.34
N GLY A 285 16.04 -4.35 -22.41
CA GLY A 285 15.58 -3.58 -21.26
C GLY A 285 14.21 -4.06 -20.75
N LEU A 286 13.29 -4.35 -21.65
CA LEU A 286 11.99 -4.93 -21.28
C LEU A 286 12.15 -6.30 -20.59
N LEU A 287 13.03 -7.17 -21.11
CA LEU A 287 13.29 -8.49 -20.52
C LEU A 287 13.88 -8.36 -19.09
N ILE A 288 14.85 -7.45 -18.91
CA ILE A 288 15.44 -7.21 -17.57
C ILE A 288 14.39 -6.66 -16.62
N LEU A 289 13.56 -5.70 -17.06
CA LEU A 289 12.45 -5.18 -16.27
C LEU A 289 11.47 -6.28 -15.87
N ALA A 290 11.04 -7.10 -16.84
CA ALA A 290 10.13 -8.21 -16.61
C ALA A 290 10.66 -9.20 -15.58
N ALA A 291 11.93 -9.61 -15.72
CA ALA A 291 12.58 -10.53 -14.80
C ALA A 291 12.70 -9.93 -13.39
N THR A 292 13.16 -8.69 -13.27
CA THR A 292 13.36 -8.05 -11.97
C THR A 292 12.04 -7.74 -11.26
N VAL A 293 11.02 -7.29 -11.98
CA VAL A 293 9.67 -7.07 -11.44
C VAL A 293 9.04 -8.39 -11.00
N THR A 294 9.14 -9.45 -11.82
CA THR A 294 8.59 -10.77 -11.48
C THR A 294 9.21 -11.32 -10.21
N LEU A 295 10.53 -11.23 -10.06
CA LEU A 295 11.22 -11.72 -8.87
C LEU A 295 10.90 -10.86 -7.63
N ALA A 296 10.81 -9.54 -7.77
CA ALA A 296 10.39 -8.65 -6.69
C ALA A 296 8.96 -8.95 -6.24
N CYS A 297 8.04 -9.13 -7.19
CA CYS A 297 6.65 -9.51 -6.94
C CYS A 297 6.54 -10.89 -6.29
N LEU A 298 7.32 -11.86 -6.73
CA LEU A 298 7.36 -13.19 -6.13
C LEU A 298 7.79 -13.13 -4.66
N LYS A 299 8.86 -12.38 -4.36
CA LYS A 299 9.32 -12.15 -2.98
C LYS A 299 8.22 -11.52 -2.12
N THR A 300 7.57 -10.49 -2.62
CA THR A 300 6.47 -9.81 -1.92
C THR A 300 5.30 -10.77 -1.67
N SER A 301 4.90 -11.54 -2.68
CA SER A 301 3.82 -12.54 -2.55
C SER A 301 4.14 -13.60 -1.51
N VAL A 302 5.38 -14.11 -1.47
CA VAL A 302 5.81 -15.08 -0.44
C VAL A 302 5.72 -14.46 0.95
N GLY A 303 6.20 -13.23 1.13
CA GLY A 303 6.12 -12.51 2.41
C GLY A 303 4.67 -12.31 2.86
N LEU A 304 3.79 -11.91 1.96
CA LEU A 304 2.37 -11.70 2.23
C LEU A 304 1.64 -13.01 2.55
N ILE A 305 1.85 -14.07 1.77
CA ILE A 305 1.25 -15.40 2.05
C ILE A 305 1.68 -15.89 3.43
N THR A 306 2.97 -15.78 3.76
CA THR A 306 3.52 -16.18 5.05
C THR A 306 2.87 -15.40 6.19
N SER A 307 2.86 -14.07 6.09
CA SER A 307 2.30 -13.21 7.14
C SER A 307 0.80 -13.40 7.33
N CYS A 308 0.04 -13.54 6.25
CA CYS A 308 -1.39 -13.85 6.33
C CYS A 308 -1.63 -15.20 7.00
N ALA A 309 -0.88 -16.24 6.59
CA ALA A 309 -1.04 -17.58 7.15
C ALA A 309 -0.65 -17.64 8.63
N GLU A 310 0.43 -16.96 9.05
CA GLU A 310 0.83 -16.86 10.46
C GLU A 310 -0.21 -16.14 11.28
N THR A 311 -0.70 -14.98 10.79
CA THR A 311 -1.71 -14.18 11.51
C THR A 311 -3.02 -14.94 11.67
N PHE A 312 -3.52 -15.58 10.60
CA PHE A 312 -4.77 -16.33 10.67
C PHE A 312 -4.65 -17.59 11.53
N THR A 313 -3.49 -18.24 11.54
CA THR A 313 -3.23 -19.36 12.47
C THR A 313 -3.27 -18.89 13.92
N GLY A 314 -2.73 -17.71 14.22
CA GLY A 314 -2.79 -17.10 15.56
C GLY A 314 -4.18 -16.63 15.96
N LEU A 315 -4.94 -16.02 15.04
CA LEU A 315 -6.31 -15.54 15.29
C LEU A 315 -7.32 -16.67 15.45
N PHE A 316 -7.11 -17.80 14.77
CA PHE A 316 -8.00 -18.95 14.76
C PHE A 316 -7.29 -20.23 15.23
N PRO A 317 -6.99 -20.37 16.55
CA PRO A 317 -6.21 -21.51 17.07
C PRO A 317 -6.87 -22.89 16.85
N LYS A 318 -8.20 -22.90 16.68
CA LYS A 318 -8.99 -24.12 16.36
C LYS A 318 -9.22 -24.29 14.86
N GLY A 319 -8.71 -23.36 14.05
CA GLY A 319 -8.86 -23.34 12.59
C GLY A 319 -7.80 -24.16 11.85
N PRO A 320 -7.68 -23.93 10.55
CA PRO A 320 -6.67 -24.57 9.72
C PRO A 320 -5.23 -24.29 10.19
N THR A 321 -4.32 -25.23 9.89
CA THR A 321 -2.90 -25.05 10.16
C THR A 321 -2.28 -24.02 9.20
N TYR A 322 -1.11 -23.50 9.53
CA TYR A 322 -0.33 -22.60 8.68
C TYR A 322 -0.25 -23.08 7.21
N ARG A 323 0.05 -24.37 7.00
CA ARG A 323 0.16 -24.94 5.65
C ARG A 323 -1.14 -24.84 4.86
N VAL A 324 -2.25 -25.14 5.52
CA VAL A 324 -3.58 -25.09 4.91
C VAL A 324 -3.97 -23.64 4.59
N TRP A 325 -3.70 -22.69 5.49
CA TRP A 325 -3.91 -21.27 5.24
C TRP A 325 -3.07 -20.77 4.05
N ALA A 326 -1.78 -21.14 3.97
CA ALA A 326 -0.92 -20.75 2.86
C ALA A 326 -1.44 -21.28 1.51
N VAL A 327 -1.94 -22.53 1.47
CA VAL A 327 -2.59 -23.10 0.27
C VAL A 327 -3.86 -22.34 -0.08
N ILE A 328 -4.75 -22.11 0.89
CA ILE A 328 -6.01 -21.36 0.67
C ILE A 328 -5.71 -19.98 0.09
N PHE A 329 -4.79 -19.21 0.70
CA PHE A 329 -4.46 -17.87 0.24
C PHE A 329 -3.81 -17.86 -1.15
N SER A 330 -2.97 -18.85 -1.47
CA SER A 330 -2.39 -18.97 -2.80
C SER A 330 -3.45 -19.30 -3.85
N LEU A 331 -4.39 -20.20 -3.58
CA LEU A 331 -5.47 -20.57 -4.51
C LEU A 331 -6.47 -19.42 -4.71
N VAL A 332 -6.85 -18.74 -3.65
CA VAL A 332 -7.71 -17.56 -3.73
C VAL A 332 -7.01 -16.47 -4.54
N SER A 333 -5.72 -16.23 -4.30
CA SER A 333 -4.94 -15.25 -5.07
C SER A 333 -4.83 -15.64 -6.54
N LEU A 334 -4.66 -16.91 -6.87
CA LEU A 334 -4.68 -17.41 -8.24
C LEU A 334 -6.03 -17.11 -8.93
N LEU A 335 -7.14 -17.35 -8.22
CA LEU A 335 -8.46 -17.05 -8.76
C LEU A 335 -8.62 -15.56 -9.07
N PHE A 336 -8.26 -14.69 -8.11
CA PHE A 336 -8.37 -13.24 -8.28
C PHE A 336 -7.39 -12.69 -9.35
N ALA A 337 -6.20 -13.25 -9.49
CA ALA A 337 -5.23 -12.83 -10.52
C ALA A 337 -5.79 -12.94 -11.93
N ASN A 338 -6.69 -13.89 -12.19
CA ASN A 338 -7.27 -14.09 -13.51
C ASN A 338 -8.31 -13.04 -13.93
N PHE A 339 -8.66 -12.09 -13.04
CA PHE A 339 -9.42 -10.89 -13.43
C PHE A 339 -8.57 -9.85 -14.17
N GLY A 340 -7.25 -9.95 -14.13
CA GLY A 340 -6.31 -9.01 -14.75
C GLY A 340 -6.00 -7.79 -13.86
N LEU A 341 -4.92 -7.07 -14.20
CA LEU A 341 -4.37 -6.00 -13.37
C LEU A 341 -5.35 -4.84 -13.20
N SER A 342 -5.92 -4.31 -14.29
CA SER A 342 -6.85 -3.17 -14.25
C SER A 342 -8.10 -3.47 -13.42
N SER A 343 -8.67 -4.67 -13.54
CA SER A 343 -9.82 -5.08 -12.74
C SER A 343 -9.49 -5.16 -11.26
N ILE A 344 -8.34 -5.75 -10.90
CA ILE A 344 -7.89 -5.84 -9.49
C ILE A 344 -7.74 -4.43 -8.89
N ILE A 345 -7.14 -3.50 -9.64
CA ILE A 345 -7.01 -2.10 -9.21
C ILE A 345 -8.40 -1.49 -9.01
N GLY A 346 -9.28 -1.59 -9.99
CA GLY A 346 -10.63 -1.01 -9.93
C GLY A 346 -11.48 -1.52 -8.75
N TYR A 347 -11.42 -2.82 -8.46
CA TYR A 347 -12.17 -3.41 -7.33
C TYR A 347 -11.49 -3.19 -5.97
N SER A 348 -10.19 -2.93 -5.94
CA SER A 348 -9.50 -2.62 -4.68
C SER A 348 -9.82 -1.22 -4.16
N VAL A 349 -10.05 -0.24 -5.03
CA VAL A 349 -10.27 1.16 -4.65
C VAL A 349 -11.38 1.34 -3.60
N PRO A 350 -12.60 0.80 -3.76
CA PRO A 350 -13.64 0.95 -2.75
C PRO A 350 -13.23 0.40 -1.38
N VAL A 351 -12.58 -0.77 -1.38
CA VAL A 351 -12.13 -1.41 -0.14
C VAL A 351 -11.03 -0.58 0.54
N LEU A 352 -10.15 0.03 -0.24
CA LEU A 352 -9.13 0.95 0.28
C LEU A 352 -9.77 2.23 0.84
N MET A 353 -10.77 2.79 0.15
CA MET A 353 -11.53 3.96 0.64
C MET A 353 -12.25 3.67 1.97
N PHE A 354 -12.55 2.40 2.27
CA PHE A 354 -13.08 1.98 3.55
C PHE A 354 -11.98 1.76 4.61
N LEU A 355 -10.89 1.07 4.25
CA LEU A 355 -9.86 0.66 5.21
C LEU A 355 -8.92 1.78 5.63
N TYR A 356 -8.53 2.66 4.69
CA TYR A 356 -7.57 3.73 4.98
C TYR A 356 -8.06 4.73 6.03
N PRO A 357 -9.31 5.21 6.01
CA PRO A 357 -9.85 6.02 7.10
C PRO A 357 -9.69 5.38 8.47
N LEU A 358 -10.02 4.09 8.59
CA LEU A 358 -9.89 3.34 9.84
C LEU A 358 -8.42 3.16 10.25
N ALA A 359 -7.55 2.87 9.30
CA ALA A 359 -6.11 2.75 9.53
C ALA A 359 -5.49 4.07 9.98
N ILE A 360 -5.79 5.18 9.28
CA ILE A 360 -5.29 6.51 9.60
C ILE A 360 -5.76 6.93 11.00
N THR A 361 -7.03 6.73 11.30
CA THR A 361 -7.60 7.01 12.63
C THR A 361 -6.90 6.21 13.72
N LEU A 362 -6.70 4.91 13.51
CA LEU A 362 -6.04 4.04 14.48
C LEU A 362 -4.56 4.43 14.68
N ILE A 363 -3.85 4.77 13.61
CA ILE A 363 -2.47 5.29 13.65
C ILE A 363 -2.43 6.59 14.44
N ALA A 364 -3.28 7.57 14.12
CA ALA A 364 -3.32 8.86 14.77
C ALA A 364 -3.63 8.73 16.26
N LEU A 365 -4.68 7.99 16.63
CA LEU A 365 -5.03 7.76 18.03
C LEU A 365 -3.92 7.04 18.81
N SER A 366 -3.16 6.18 18.15
CA SER A 366 -2.05 5.45 18.79
C SER A 366 -0.83 6.34 19.02
N LEU A 367 -0.52 7.22 18.06
CA LEU A 367 0.59 8.19 18.18
C LEU A 367 0.32 9.23 19.28
N PHE A 368 -0.90 9.74 19.31
CA PHE A 368 -1.32 10.77 20.25
C PHE A 368 -1.96 10.24 21.55
N GLY A 369 -2.01 8.92 21.71
CA GLY A 369 -2.69 8.26 22.83
C GLY A 369 -2.22 8.69 24.22
N LYS A 370 -0.96 9.08 24.37
CA LYS A 370 -0.41 9.61 25.63
C LYS A 370 -1.16 10.86 26.15
N PHE A 371 -1.69 11.72 25.25
CA PHE A 371 -2.38 12.97 25.64
C PHE A 371 -3.73 12.74 26.31
N PHE A 372 -4.35 11.58 26.08
CA PHE A 372 -5.62 11.18 26.68
C PHE A 372 -5.52 9.82 27.38
N ALA A 373 -4.33 9.49 27.92
CA ALA A 373 -4.04 8.28 28.68
C ALA A 373 -4.55 6.97 27.99
N TYR A 374 -4.59 6.94 26.65
CA TYR A 374 -5.14 5.85 25.86
C TYR A 374 -6.59 5.49 26.23
N ASP A 375 -7.40 6.47 26.65
CA ASP A 375 -8.79 6.25 27.06
C ASP A 375 -9.61 5.59 25.94
N ARG A 376 -10.26 4.50 26.29
CA ARG A 376 -11.08 3.70 25.39
C ARG A 376 -12.22 4.51 24.77
N ALA A 377 -12.81 5.48 25.49
CA ALA A 377 -13.89 6.30 24.95
C ALA A 377 -13.45 7.08 23.71
N VAL A 378 -12.23 7.66 23.74
CA VAL A 378 -11.65 8.38 22.58
C VAL A 378 -11.50 7.42 21.40
N PHE A 379 -10.92 6.23 21.62
CA PHE A 379 -10.78 5.23 20.54
C PHE A 379 -12.13 4.81 19.96
N VAL A 380 -13.12 4.50 20.80
CA VAL A 380 -14.42 3.99 20.36
C VAL A 380 -15.19 5.04 19.56
N TRP A 381 -15.36 6.25 20.10
CA TRP A 381 -16.16 7.28 19.44
C TRP A 381 -15.53 7.75 18.14
N THR A 382 -14.21 7.98 18.13
CA THR A 382 -13.51 8.39 16.92
C THR A 382 -13.65 7.31 15.84
N THR A 383 -13.38 6.05 16.18
CA THR A 383 -13.46 4.94 15.21
C THR A 383 -14.88 4.68 14.73
N ALA A 384 -15.89 4.75 15.62
CA ALA A 384 -17.29 4.52 15.25
C ALA A 384 -17.80 5.56 14.25
N LEU A 385 -17.47 6.84 14.47
CA LEU A 385 -17.87 7.88 13.53
C LEU A 385 -17.01 7.87 12.25
N THR A 386 -15.72 7.51 12.33
CA THR A 386 -14.91 7.24 11.13
C THR A 386 -15.51 6.13 10.28
N LEU A 387 -16.02 5.06 10.90
CA LEU A 387 -16.67 3.95 10.19
C LEU A 387 -17.87 4.41 9.36
N VAL A 388 -18.68 5.34 9.90
CA VAL A 388 -19.82 5.92 9.15
C VAL A 388 -19.33 6.66 7.90
N GLY A 389 -18.31 7.52 8.06
CA GLY A 389 -17.72 8.23 6.92
C GLY A 389 -17.06 7.31 5.90
N ALA A 390 -16.33 6.31 6.38
CA ALA A 390 -15.66 5.31 5.53
C ALA A 390 -16.65 4.45 4.73
N LEU A 391 -17.83 4.16 5.29
CA LEU A 391 -18.90 3.47 4.54
C LEU A 391 -19.42 4.33 3.40
N TYR A 392 -19.60 5.64 3.61
CA TYR A 392 -19.97 6.54 2.52
C TYR A 392 -18.90 6.53 1.41
N ASP A 393 -17.62 6.74 1.77
CA ASP A 393 -16.52 6.79 0.82
C ASP A 393 -16.35 5.45 0.06
N PHE A 394 -16.63 4.31 0.73
CA PHE A 394 -16.69 2.99 0.08
C PHE A 394 -17.74 2.94 -1.02
N PHE A 395 -18.99 3.31 -0.71
CA PHE A 395 -20.08 3.26 -1.70
C PHE A 395 -19.87 4.27 -2.81
N ALA A 396 -19.35 5.47 -2.51
CA ALA A 396 -19.05 6.50 -3.49
C ALA A 396 -17.92 6.10 -4.48
N ALA A 397 -17.07 5.17 -4.07
CA ALA A 397 -15.96 4.67 -4.90
C ALA A 397 -16.30 3.38 -5.67
N LEU A 398 -17.52 2.83 -5.54
CA LEU A 398 -17.90 1.61 -6.25
C LEU A 398 -17.85 1.80 -7.77
N PRO A 399 -17.36 0.80 -8.52
CA PRO A 399 -17.46 0.80 -9.98
C PRO A 399 -18.91 0.97 -10.46
N ALA A 400 -19.10 1.71 -11.54
CA ALA A 400 -20.42 2.08 -12.05
C ALA A 400 -21.42 0.90 -12.18
N PRO A 401 -21.03 -0.32 -12.66
CA PRO A 401 -21.95 -1.45 -12.73
C PRO A 401 -22.47 -1.90 -11.36
N LEU A 402 -21.61 -1.88 -10.32
CA LEU A 402 -21.98 -2.26 -8.97
C LEU A 402 -22.83 -1.17 -8.30
N LEU A 403 -22.51 0.08 -8.54
CA LEU A 403 -23.26 1.22 -8.02
C LEU A 403 -24.69 1.21 -8.58
N ALA A 404 -24.86 1.01 -9.88
CA ALA A 404 -26.17 0.88 -10.53
C ALA A 404 -26.99 -0.30 -9.98
N ALA A 405 -26.34 -1.46 -9.75
CA ALA A 405 -26.98 -2.61 -9.13
C ALA A 405 -27.51 -2.32 -7.71
N CYS A 406 -26.79 -1.50 -6.94
CA CYS A 406 -27.22 -1.08 -5.60
C CYS A 406 -28.31 0.00 -5.59
N ARG A 407 -28.64 0.62 -6.73
CA ARG A 407 -29.60 1.73 -6.89
C ARG A 407 -29.28 2.94 -5.97
N LEU A 408 -28.00 3.17 -5.73
CA LEU A 408 -27.54 4.25 -4.82
C LEU A 408 -27.11 5.52 -5.56
N ASP A 409 -27.07 5.52 -6.90
CA ASP A 409 -26.56 6.62 -7.72
C ASP A 409 -27.16 7.99 -7.35
N GLY A 410 -28.49 8.08 -7.24
CA GLY A 410 -29.16 9.34 -6.94
C GLY A 410 -28.88 9.84 -5.52
N VAL A 411 -28.87 8.94 -4.55
CA VAL A 411 -28.61 9.28 -3.14
C VAL A 411 -27.15 9.74 -2.97
N LEU A 412 -26.20 8.99 -3.55
CA LEU A 412 -24.80 9.34 -3.46
C LEU A 412 -24.45 10.63 -4.20
N ALA A 413 -25.10 10.90 -5.35
CA ALA A 413 -24.94 12.15 -6.08
C ALA A 413 -25.41 13.34 -5.22
N MET A 414 -26.59 13.25 -4.58
CA MET A 414 -27.09 14.27 -3.66
C MET A 414 -26.17 14.47 -2.46
N LEU A 415 -25.72 13.39 -1.84
CA LEU A 415 -24.81 13.43 -0.69
C LEU A 415 -23.44 14.02 -1.07
N ARG A 416 -22.94 13.74 -2.27
CA ARG A 416 -21.69 14.30 -2.77
C ARG A 416 -21.69 15.81 -2.87
N GLU A 417 -22.86 16.41 -3.19
CA GLU A 417 -23.01 17.86 -3.28
C GLU A 417 -23.21 18.51 -1.91
N THR A 418 -23.82 17.82 -0.96
CA THR A 418 -24.20 18.35 0.35
C THR A 418 -23.17 18.10 1.44
N LEU A 419 -22.45 16.98 1.39
CA LEU A 419 -21.50 16.62 2.44
C LEU A 419 -20.13 17.28 2.25
N PRO A 420 -19.53 17.82 3.33
CA PRO A 420 -18.22 18.45 3.26
C PRO A 420 -17.14 17.42 2.88
N LEU A 421 -16.17 17.83 2.05
CA LEU A 421 -15.06 17.00 1.57
C LEU A 421 -15.45 15.75 0.76
N ALA A 422 -16.75 15.49 0.53
CA ALA A 422 -17.22 14.33 -0.22
C ALA A 422 -16.73 14.36 -1.69
N LYS A 423 -16.67 15.55 -2.30
CA LYS A 423 -16.10 15.74 -3.65
C LYS A 423 -14.61 15.37 -3.74
N LEU A 424 -13.90 15.42 -2.61
CA LEU A 424 -12.48 15.09 -2.50
C LEU A 424 -12.25 13.63 -2.14
N GLY A 425 -13.30 12.83 -1.88
CA GLY A 425 -13.18 11.46 -1.37
C GLY A 425 -12.65 11.38 0.07
N LEU A 426 -12.89 12.42 0.86
CA LEU A 426 -12.38 12.57 2.24
C LEU A 426 -13.50 12.89 3.23
N PHE A 427 -14.73 12.49 2.93
CA PHE A 427 -15.87 12.76 3.82
C PHE A 427 -15.66 12.17 5.21
N TRP A 428 -15.00 10.99 5.30
CA TRP A 428 -14.72 10.33 6.57
C TRP A 428 -14.05 11.22 7.63
N LEU A 429 -13.30 12.24 7.18
CA LEU A 429 -12.53 13.10 8.09
C LEU A 429 -13.46 13.93 9.02
N CYS A 430 -14.59 14.40 8.51
CA CYS A 430 -15.53 15.19 9.30
C CYS A 430 -16.17 14.37 10.45
N PRO A 431 -16.77 13.19 10.20
CA PRO A 431 -17.24 12.34 11.29
C PRO A 431 -16.11 11.89 12.23
N ALA A 432 -14.91 11.62 11.72
CA ALA A 432 -13.76 11.25 12.56
C ALA A 432 -13.40 12.36 13.57
N LEU A 433 -13.32 13.61 13.11
CA LEU A 433 -13.04 14.76 13.97
C LEU A 433 -14.18 14.97 15.00
N LEU A 434 -15.43 14.82 14.59
CA LEU A 434 -16.55 14.88 15.54
C LEU A 434 -16.45 13.81 16.61
N GLY A 435 -16.12 12.57 16.22
CA GLY A 435 -15.90 11.46 17.14
C GLY A 435 -14.75 11.70 18.11
N LEU A 436 -13.66 12.30 17.61
CA LEU A 436 -12.52 12.69 18.44
C LEU A 436 -12.95 13.73 19.52
N VAL A 437 -13.69 14.76 19.11
CA VAL A 437 -14.19 15.78 20.05
C VAL A 437 -15.10 15.16 21.10
N ILE A 438 -16.06 14.34 20.72
CA ILE A 438 -16.98 13.64 21.65
C ILE A 438 -16.17 12.76 22.62
N GLY A 439 -15.22 11.99 22.09
CA GLY A 439 -14.37 11.11 22.89
C GLY A 439 -13.54 11.88 23.91
N LEU A 440 -12.94 13.01 23.52
CA LEU A 440 -12.15 13.88 24.41
C LEU A 440 -13.03 14.53 25.49
N ILE A 441 -14.22 15.01 25.14
CA ILE A 441 -15.17 15.57 26.14
C ILE A 441 -15.50 14.51 27.20
N LEU A 442 -15.82 13.29 26.78
CA LEU A 442 -16.11 12.18 27.68
C LEU A 442 -14.92 11.82 28.58
N HIS A 443 -13.71 11.83 28.01
CA HIS A 443 -12.48 11.62 28.76
C HIS A 443 -12.32 12.68 29.88
N PHE A 444 -12.40 13.96 29.56
CA PHE A 444 -12.22 15.04 30.53
C PHE A 444 -13.34 15.08 31.60
N VAL A 445 -14.59 14.79 31.24
CA VAL A 445 -15.71 14.72 32.21
C VAL A 445 -15.48 13.58 33.20
N ARG A 446 -15.03 12.40 32.73
CA ARG A 446 -14.75 11.24 33.59
C ARG A 446 -13.51 11.48 34.48
N SER A 447 -12.46 12.11 33.97
CA SER A 447 -11.28 12.44 34.74
C SER A 447 -11.64 13.35 35.93
N LYS A 448 -12.42 14.41 35.68
CA LYS A 448 -12.89 15.32 36.77
C LYS A 448 -13.85 14.69 37.77
N ALA A 449 -14.53 13.60 37.41
CA ALA A 449 -15.43 12.90 38.33
C ALA A 449 -14.69 11.90 39.23
N ASN A 450 -13.46 11.56 38.90
CA ASN A 450 -12.60 10.63 39.66
C ASN A 450 -11.53 11.35 40.53
N ASP A 451 -11.34 12.67 40.32
CA ASP A 451 -10.58 13.58 41.18
C ASP A 451 -11.48 14.18 42.27
#